data_f8a3eea2ba006c03eaa5118c16a5f97d
#
_entry.id   f8a3eea2ba006c03eaa5118c16a5f97d
#
_cell.length_a   1.000
_cell.length_b   1.000
_cell.length_c   1.000
_cell.angle_alpha   90.00
_cell.angle_beta   90.00
_cell.angle_gamma   90.00
#
_symmetry.space_group_name_H-M   'P 1'
#
loop_
_entity.id
_entity.type
_entity.pdbx_description
1 polymer ?
#
loop_
_entity_poly.entity_id
_entity_poly.type
_entity_poly.pdbx_seq_one_letter_code
_entity_poly.pdbx_strand_id
1 'polypeptide(L)'
;VSRGLGDVYKRQGMYCLSLSDGTRAWLNADSRLKYPVVFAENERRIRLSGEGYFKVAKDTQAPFIVETDLGEIRVMGTEFNVKCYPDETIIATTLVNGKVSFINSEVPERILAPGQQLLFERGNQEAEIRQVNVCNYIGWKDNQLIFHKETLEEIMRILARWYDIEVVFENNDLKQLEFSGNLNKYTDIETFFRLFGIGANVRFQLSGRTVYIKSAE
;
A
#
# COMPACT_ATOMS: atom_id res chain seq x y z
N VAL A 1 16.95 28.00 -12.21
CA VAL A 1 15.87 28.10 -11.21
C VAL A 1 15.90 26.81 -10.39
N SER A 2 16.24 26.90 -9.09
CA SER A 2 16.19 25.78 -8.17
C SER A 2 14.74 25.30 -8.09
N ARG A 3 14.44 24.14 -8.69
CA ARG A 3 13.13 23.49 -8.56
C ARG A 3 13.06 22.92 -7.15
N GLY A 4 12.27 23.53 -6.27
CA GLY A 4 12.05 23.04 -4.91
C GLY A 4 11.52 21.61 -4.93
N LEU A 5 11.98 20.77 -3.99
CA LEU A 5 11.45 19.42 -3.76
C LEU A 5 10.42 19.47 -2.64
N GLY A 6 9.22 18.96 -2.88
CA GLY A 6 8.26 18.62 -1.83
C GLY A 6 8.62 17.25 -1.24
N ASP A 7 8.55 17.15 0.06
CA ASP A 7 8.73 15.88 0.81
C ASP A 7 7.62 15.79 1.85
N VAL A 8 6.75 14.81 1.68
CA VAL A 8 5.68 14.52 2.62
C VAL A 8 5.93 13.15 3.23
N TYR A 9 6.07 13.11 4.55
CA TYR A 9 6.09 11.88 5.34
C TYR A 9 4.87 11.83 6.26
N LYS A 10 4.15 10.71 6.23
CA LYS A 10 2.98 10.49 7.07
C LYS A 10 3.15 9.25 7.92
N ARG A 11 3.37 9.44 9.23
CA ARG A 11 3.54 8.33 10.18
C ARG A 11 2.20 7.72 10.58
N GLN A 12 1.17 8.52 10.80
CA GLN A 12 -0.17 8.07 11.19
C GLN A 12 -1.25 8.67 10.30
N GLY A 13 -2.23 7.85 9.94
CA GLY A 13 -3.37 8.28 9.18
C GLY A 13 -3.11 8.40 7.68
N MET A 14 -4.12 8.87 6.97
CA MET A 14 -4.12 9.10 5.53
C MET A 14 -3.91 10.59 5.25
N TYR A 15 -3.21 10.89 4.17
CA TYR A 15 -3.03 12.26 3.68
C TYR A 15 -3.36 12.33 2.18
N CYS A 16 -4.08 13.37 1.78
CA CYS A 16 -4.38 13.64 0.38
C CYS A 16 -3.74 14.96 -0.04
N LEU A 17 -3.03 14.96 -1.16
CA LEU A 17 -2.43 16.16 -1.74
C LEU A 17 -2.73 16.26 -3.24
N SER A 18 -2.70 17.49 -3.75
CA SER A 18 -2.75 17.76 -5.18
C SER A 18 -1.38 18.21 -5.67
N LEU A 19 -0.89 17.58 -6.73
CA LEU A 19 0.36 17.94 -7.38
C LEU A 19 0.15 19.07 -8.40
N SER A 20 1.24 19.67 -8.87
CA SER A 20 1.18 20.84 -9.78
C SER A 20 0.54 20.55 -11.15
N ASP A 21 0.49 19.30 -11.57
CA ASP A 21 -0.16 18.85 -12.81
C ASP A 21 -1.66 18.53 -12.65
N GLY A 22 -2.22 18.72 -11.44
CA GLY A 22 -3.60 18.36 -11.11
C GLY A 22 -3.80 16.90 -10.68
N THR A 23 -2.73 16.09 -10.65
CA THR A 23 -2.76 14.74 -10.08
C THR A 23 -3.10 14.79 -8.60
N ARG A 24 -3.99 13.89 -8.16
CA ARG A 24 -4.28 13.70 -6.74
C ARG A 24 -3.60 12.43 -6.25
N ALA A 25 -2.92 12.57 -5.11
CA ALA A 25 -2.23 11.47 -4.43
C ALA A 25 -2.76 11.32 -3.00
N TRP A 26 -3.11 10.11 -2.62
CA TRP A 26 -3.42 9.72 -1.24
C TRP A 26 -2.27 8.88 -0.74
N LEU A 27 -1.79 9.17 0.45
CA LEU A 27 -0.74 8.41 1.12
C LEU A 27 -1.33 7.70 2.32
N ASN A 28 -1.06 6.42 2.44
CA ASN A 28 -1.44 5.61 3.60
C ASN A 28 -0.47 5.86 4.78
N ALA A 29 -0.77 5.30 5.95
CA ALA A 29 0.10 5.39 7.12
C ALA A 29 1.52 4.89 6.81
N ASP A 30 2.51 5.48 7.47
CA ASP A 30 3.95 5.17 7.35
C ASP A 30 4.47 5.26 5.91
N SER A 31 3.97 6.26 5.15
CA SER A 31 4.34 6.45 3.75
C SER A 31 5.01 7.80 3.53
N ARG A 32 5.93 7.83 2.56
CA ARG A 32 6.70 9.02 2.17
C ARG A 32 6.61 9.22 0.67
N LEU A 33 6.32 10.47 0.27
CA LEU A 33 6.30 10.91 -1.11
C LEU A 33 7.26 12.07 -1.32
N LYS A 34 8.21 11.90 -2.25
CA LYS A 34 9.06 12.99 -2.74
C LYS A 34 8.65 13.36 -4.15
N TYR A 35 8.46 14.63 -4.40
CA TYR A 35 8.00 15.15 -5.68
C TYR A 35 8.57 16.54 -5.96
N PRO A 36 8.78 16.94 -7.22
CA PRO A 36 9.15 18.31 -7.55
C PRO A 36 7.95 19.24 -7.38
N VAL A 37 8.17 20.46 -6.88
CA VAL A 37 7.12 21.50 -6.77
C VAL A 37 6.52 21.82 -8.14
N VAL A 38 7.34 21.77 -9.20
CA VAL A 38 6.93 21.90 -10.60
C VAL A 38 7.58 20.78 -11.39
N PHE A 39 6.78 20.02 -12.13
CA PHE A 39 7.27 18.94 -13.00
C PHE A 39 8.08 19.46 -14.18
N ALA A 40 8.91 18.59 -14.75
CA ALA A 40 9.58 18.84 -16.02
C ALA A 40 8.57 18.76 -17.18
N GLU A 41 8.93 19.35 -18.34
CA GLU A 41 8.04 19.37 -19.51
C GLU A 41 7.84 17.98 -20.14
N ASN A 42 8.85 17.10 -20.04
CA ASN A 42 8.90 15.82 -20.71
C ASN A 42 8.55 14.61 -19.80
N GLU A 43 8.51 14.79 -18.47
CA GLU A 43 8.13 13.73 -17.53
C GLU A 43 7.64 14.31 -16.18
N ARG A 44 6.80 13.54 -15.50
CA ARG A 44 6.26 13.84 -14.17
C ARG A 44 6.71 12.75 -13.21
N ARG A 45 7.89 12.92 -12.60
CA ARG A 45 8.52 11.90 -11.76
C ARG A 45 8.33 12.20 -10.29
N ILE A 46 7.90 11.19 -9.52
CA ILE A 46 7.80 11.18 -8.08
C ILE A 46 8.48 9.94 -7.52
N ARG A 47 8.85 9.95 -6.22
CA ARG A 47 9.37 8.77 -5.53
C ARG A 47 8.50 8.43 -4.33
N LEU A 48 8.04 7.17 -4.27
CA LEU A 48 7.20 6.61 -3.23
C LEU A 48 7.97 5.58 -2.40
N SER A 49 7.79 5.66 -1.08
CA SER A 49 8.13 4.62 -0.11
C SER A 49 6.91 4.45 0.79
N GLY A 50 6.35 3.25 0.89
CA GLY A 50 5.09 2.98 1.56
C GLY A 50 3.93 2.71 0.61
N GLU A 51 2.73 3.22 0.89
CA GLU A 51 1.56 2.97 0.05
C GLU A 51 0.89 4.27 -0.40
N GLY A 52 0.62 4.36 -1.69
CA GLY A 52 -0.02 5.49 -2.32
C GLY A 52 -1.07 5.09 -3.36
N TYR A 53 -2.20 5.80 -3.34
CA TYR A 53 -3.21 5.76 -4.38
C TYR A 53 -3.12 7.04 -5.20
N PHE A 54 -3.12 6.90 -6.52
CA PHE A 54 -2.94 8.00 -7.46
C PHE A 54 -4.09 8.09 -8.44
N LYS A 55 -4.64 9.28 -8.57
CA LYS A 55 -5.53 9.66 -9.68
C LYS A 55 -4.78 10.66 -10.54
N VAL A 56 -4.09 10.13 -11.55
CA VAL A 56 -3.16 10.88 -12.39
C VAL A 56 -3.91 11.67 -13.45
N ALA A 57 -3.60 12.97 -13.54
CA ALA A 57 -4.09 13.83 -14.61
C ALA A 57 -3.62 13.32 -15.97
N LYS A 58 -4.54 13.28 -16.97
CA LYS A 58 -4.23 12.76 -18.29
C LYS A 58 -3.30 13.71 -19.05
N ASP A 59 -2.14 13.19 -19.42
CA ASP A 59 -1.19 13.84 -20.29
C ASP A 59 -0.42 12.78 -21.06
N THR A 60 -0.56 12.78 -22.39
CA THR A 60 0.07 11.80 -23.29
C THR A 60 1.47 12.23 -23.74
N GLN A 61 1.87 13.47 -23.48
CA GLN A 61 3.19 14.00 -23.86
C GLN A 61 4.22 13.83 -22.75
N ALA A 62 3.78 13.89 -21.49
CA ALA A 62 4.64 13.76 -20.32
C ALA A 62 4.17 12.58 -19.43
N PRO A 63 4.82 11.41 -19.48
CA PRO A 63 4.47 10.28 -18.61
C PRO A 63 4.61 10.63 -17.15
N PHE A 64 3.69 10.10 -16.33
CA PHE A 64 3.81 10.14 -14.88
C PHE A 64 4.50 8.87 -14.38
N ILE A 65 5.57 9.03 -13.61
CA ILE A 65 6.44 7.94 -13.18
C ILE A 65 6.48 7.93 -11.66
N VAL A 66 6.05 6.80 -11.07
CA VAL A 66 6.25 6.51 -9.65
C VAL A 66 7.49 5.64 -9.51
N GLU A 67 8.57 6.22 -9.02
CA GLU A 67 9.80 5.52 -8.70
C GLU A 67 9.71 4.88 -7.32
N THR A 68 10.11 3.63 -7.21
CA THR A 68 10.20 2.86 -5.96
C THR A 68 11.55 2.15 -5.88
N ASP A 69 11.85 1.53 -4.73
CA ASP A 69 13.08 0.73 -4.58
C ASP A 69 13.05 -0.60 -5.36
N LEU A 70 11.88 -1.01 -5.88
CA LEU A 70 11.68 -2.26 -6.62
C LEU A 70 11.32 -2.07 -8.09
N GLY A 71 11.29 -0.85 -8.58
CA GLY A 71 10.99 -0.55 -9.99
C GLY A 71 10.22 0.73 -10.19
N GLU A 72 9.91 1.02 -11.43
CA GLU A 72 9.14 2.20 -11.85
C GLU A 72 7.75 1.80 -12.35
N ILE A 73 6.75 2.59 -11.96
CA ILE A 73 5.38 2.47 -12.48
C ILE A 73 5.15 3.68 -13.38
N ARG A 74 4.90 3.44 -14.67
CA ARG A 74 4.71 4.48 -15.70
C ARG A 74 3.28 4.50 -16.20
N VAL A 75 2.67 5.70 -16.23
CA VAL A 75 1.28 5.91 -16.65
C VAL A 75 1.13 7.23 -17.43
N MET A 76 0.01 7.40 -18.17
CA MET A 76 -0.31 8.62 -18.94
C MET A 76 -1.58 9.33 -18.46
N GLY A 77 -2.29 8.77 -17.46
CA GLY A 77 -3.57 9.28 -16.97
C GLY A 77 -4.40 8.12 -16.47
N THR A 78 -4.16 7.70 -15.24
CA THR A 78 -4.51 6.37 -14.73
C THR A 78 -4.90 6.49 -13.26
N GLU A 79 -5.83 5.65 -12.81
CA GLU A 79 -6.11 5.44 -11.39
C GLU A 79 -5.53 4.11 -10.94
N PHE A 80 -4.66 4.13 -9.92
CA PHE A 80 -3.97 2.93 -9.43
C PHE A 80 -3.46 3.10 -8.00
N ASN A 81 -3.19 1.96 -7.35
CA ASN A 81 -2.57 1.87 -6.04
C ASN A 81 -1.19 1.22 -6.15
N VAL A 82 -0.23 1.73 -5.41
CA VAL A 82 1.11 1.13 -5.27
C VAL A 82 1.40 0.95 -3.80
N LYS A 83 1.78 -0.28 -3.42
CA LYS A 83 2.26 -0.64 -2.08
C LYS A 83 3.70 -1.12 -2.18
N CYS A 84 4.63 -0.41 -1.55
CA CYS A 84 6.06 -0.69 -1.57
C CYS A 84 6.73 -0.22 -0.27
N TYR A 85 6.34 -0.84 0.85
CA TYR A 85 6.94 -0.54 2.15
C TYR A 85 8.38 -1.08 2.23
N PRO A 86 9.32 -0.34 2.85
CA PRO A 86 10.73 -0.75 2.93
C PRO A 86 10.97 -2.03 3.74
N ASP A 87 10.08 -2.34 4.67
CA ASP A 87 10.08 -3.55 5.51
C ASP A 87 9.38 -4.75 4.85
N GLU A 88 8.90 -4.59 3.62
CA GLU A 88 8.31 -5.64 2.79
C GLU A 88 9.21 -5.93 1.56
N THR A 89 9.27 -7.19 1.14
CA THR A 89 10.07 -7.61 -0.02
C THR A 89 9.31 -7.49 -1.34
N ILE A 90 8.00 -7.23 -1.27
CA ILE A 90 7.08 -7.25 -2.41
C ILE A 90 6.60 -5.83 -2.71
N ILE A 91 6.64 -5.45 -3.99
CA ILE A 91 5.83 -4.35 -4.51
C ILE A 91 4.52 -4.91 -5.08
N ALA A 92 3.40 -4.27 -4.72
CA ALA A 92 2.09 -4.57 -5.29
C ALA A 92 1.54 -3.33 -6.00
N THR A 93 1.18 -3.47 -7.28
CA THR A 93 0.55 -2.41 -8.06
C THR A 93 -0.81 -2.86 -8.54
N THR A 94 -1.88 -2.19 -8.12
CA THR A 94 -3.27 -2.52 -8.47
C THR A 94 -3.87 -1.46 -9.38
N LEU A 95 -4.31 -1.85 -10.57
CA LEU A 95 -4.88 -0.94 -11.55
C LEU A 95 -6.40 -0.86 -11.43
N VAL A 96 -6.89 0.37 -11.23
CA VAL A 96 -8.34 0.69 -11.18
C VAL A 96 -8.86 1.05 -12.55
N ASN A 97 -8.22 2.03 -13.22
CA ASN A 97 -8.65 2.52 -14.53
C ASN A 97 -7.46 3.03 -15.32
N GLY A 98 -7.46 2.81 -16.64
CA GLY A 98 -6.41 3.23 -17.54
C GLY A 98 -5.43 2.11 -17.89
N LYS A 99 -4.14 2.40 -17.91
CA LYS A 99 -3.05 1.48 -18.23
C LYS A 99 -1.84 1.76 -17.37
N VAL A 100 -1.23 0.73 -16.83
CA VAL A 100 0.01 0.77 -16.06
C VAL A 100 1.08 -0.04 -16.79
N SER A 101 2.29 0.51 -16.87
CA SER A 101 3.50 -0.22 -17.24
C SER A 101 4.42 -0.29 -16.02
N PHE A 102 4.81 -1.50 -15.62
CA PHE A 102 5.82 -1.77 -14.60
C PHE A 102 7.15 -2.08 -15.26
N ILE A 103 8.18 -1.37 -14.84
CA ILE A 103 9.54 -1.45 -15.39
C ILE A 103 10.53 -1.72 -14.28
N ASN A 104 11.30 -2.78 -14.44
CA ASN A 104 12.37 -3.17 -13.53
C ASN A 104 13.52 -3.79 -14.34
N SER A 105 14.74 -3.76 -13.80
CA SER A 105 15.94 -4.31 -14.50
C SER A 105 16.01 -5.84 -14.48
N GLU A 106 15.27 -6.49 -13.59
CA GLU A 106 15.34 -7.94 -13.35
C GLU A 106 14.30 -8.72 -14.18
N VAL A 107 13.20 -8.04 -14.59
CA VAL A 107 12.09 -8.68 -15.31
C VAL A 107 11.70 -7.87 -16.55
N PRO A 108 11.14 -8.52 -17.60
CA PRO A 108 10.58 -7.81 -18.75
C PRO A 108 9.47 -6.84 -18.32
N GLU A 109 9.32 -5.75 -19.06
CA GLU A 109 8.20 -4.81 -18.86
C GLU A 109 6.86 -5.55 -18.77
N ARG A 110 6.06 -5.20 -17.78
CA ARG A 110 4.73 -5.76 -17.55
C ARG A 110 3.66 -4.68 -17.68
N ILE A 111 2.61 -4.99 -18.43
CA ILE A 111 1.49 -4.09 -18.67
C ILE A 111 0.25 -4.65 -18.00
N LEU A 112 -0.43 -3.81 -17.20
CA LEU A 112 -1.66 -4.16 -16.52
C LEU A 112 -2.87 -3.59 -17.25
N ALA A 113 -3.96 -4.35 -17.20
CA ALA A 113 -5.32 -3.92 -17.53
C ALA A 113 -6.12 -3.64 -16.23
N PRO A 114 -7.23 -2.86 -16.30
CA PRO A 114 -8.10 -2.62 -15.16
C PRO A 114 -8.57 -3.90 -14.48
N GLY A 115 -8.58 -3.91 -13.14
CA GLY A 115 -8.89 -5.08 -12.33
C GLY A 115 -7.71 -6.02 -12.09
N GLN A 116 -6.54 -5.72 -12.62
CA GLN A 116 -5.34 -6.51 -12.40
C GLN A 116 -4.45 -5.92 -11.30
N GLN A 117 -3.75 -6.82 -10.63
CA GLN A 117 -2.68 -6.51 -9.69
C GLN A 117 -1.39 -7.22 -10.13
N LEU A 118 -0.30 -6.47 -10.16
CA LEU A 118 1.05 -7.00 -10.29
C LEU A 118 1.65 -7.16 -8.90
N LEU A 119 2.31 -8.29 -8.68
CA LEU A 119 3.18 -8.56 -7.54
C LEU A 119 4.59 -8.84 -8.07
N PHE A 120 5.57 -8.12 -7.55
CA PHE A 120 6.98 -8.40 -7.82
C PHE A 120 7.75 -8.44 -6.50
N GLU A 121 8.43 -9.54 -6.27
CA GLU A 121 9.26 -9.75 -5.09
C GLU A 121 10.74 -9.55 -5.45
N ARG A 122 11.47 -8.88 -4.59
CA ARG A 122 12.92 -8.61 -4.75
C ARG A 122 13.69 -9.92 -4.95
N GLY A 123 14.51 -9.97 -6.01
CA GLY A 123 15.31 -11.12 -6.35
C GLY A 123 14.58 -12.22 -7.12
N ASN A 124 13.28 -12.05 -7.40
CA ASN A 124 12.54 -12.94 -8.30
C ASN A 124 12.77 -12.53 -9.75
N GLN A 125 12.82 -13.54 -10.64
CA GLN A 125 12.97 -13.32 -12.09
C GLN A 125 11.63 -13.14 -12.81
N GLU A 126 10.53 -13.20 -12.07
CA GLU A 126 9.17 -13.09 -12.62
C GLU A 126 8.31 -12.17 -11.77
N ALA A 127 7.48 -11.36 -12.45
CA ALA A 127 6.41 -10.60 -11.83
C ALA A 127 5.09 -11.32 -12.10
N GLU A 128 4.34 -11.61 -11.06
CA GLU A 128 3.01 -12.21 -11.13
C GLU A 128 1.96 -11.13 -11.47
N ILE A 129 1.04 -11.44 -12.40
CA ILE A 129 -0.15 -10.61 -12.65
C ILE A 129 -1.38 -11.46 -12.38
N ARG A 130 -2.26 -10.97 -11.51
CA ARG A 130 -3.50 -11.66 -11.14
C ARG A 130 -4.71 -10.75 -11.26
N GLN A 131 -5.88 -11.33 -11.50
CA GLN A 131 -7.16 -10.62 -11.45
C GLN A 131 -7.61 -10.49 -10.00
N VAL A 132 -8.04 -9.29 -9.61
CA VAL A 132 -8.40 -9.00 -8.22
C VAL A 132 -9.68 -8.17 -8.10
N ASN A 133 -10.33 -8.25 -6.94
CA ASN A 133 -11.31 -7.24 -6.55
C ASN A 133 -10.57 -6.00 -6.06
N VAL A 134 -10.55 -4.96 -6.89
CA VAL A 134 -9.80 -3.71 -6.64
C VAL A 134 -10.18 -3.06 -5.31
N CYS A 135 -11.45 -3.18 -4.89
CA CYS A 135 -11.92 -2.58 -3.63
C CYS A 135 -11.14 -3.07 -2.40
N ASN A 136 -10.64 -4.31 -2.43
CA ASN A 136 -9.85 -4.86 -1.32
C ASN A 136 -8.53 -4.12 -1.11
N TYR A 137 -7.98 -3.51 -2.17
CA TYR A 137 -6.66 -2.87 -2.15
C TYR A 137 -6.70 -1.35 -2.10
N ILE A 138 -7.86 -0.74 -2.38
CA ILE A 138 -8.00 0.73 -2.39
C ILE A 138 -8.95 1.25 -1.31
N GLY A 139 -9.63 0.38 -0.57
CA GLY A 139 -10.60 0.76 0.47
C GLY A 139 -10.00 1.63 1.57
N TRP A 140 -8.70 1.49 1.83
CA TRP A 140 -8.00 2.26 2.86
C TRP A 140 -8.09 3.77 2.66
N LYS A 141 -8.13 4.27 1.41
CA LYS A 141 -8.31 5.70 1.11
C LYS A 141 -9.68 6.23 1.52
N ASP A 142 -10.65 5.34 1.69
CA ASP A 142 -12.00 5.63 2.15
C ASP A 142 -12.22 5.14 3.60
N ASN A 143 -11.12 4.97 4.36
CA ASN A 143 -11.09 4.48 5.74
C ASN A 143 -11.67 3.07 5.95
N GLN A 144 -11.64 2.23 4.92
CA GLN A 144 -12.06 0.84 4.96
C GLN A 144 -10.85 -0.08 4.81
N LEU A 145 -10.70 -1.04 5.71
CA LEU A 145 -9.77 -2.16 5.56
C LEU A 145 -10.58 -3.39 5.20
N ILE A 146 -10.32 -3.93 4.03
CA ILE A 146 -11.00 -5.11 3.52
C ILE A 146 -9.97 -6.23 3.44
N PHE A 147 -10.19 -7.28 4.21
CA PHE A 147 -9.35 -8.47 4.24
C PHE A 147 -10.06 -9.62 3.52
N HIS A 148 -9.35 -10.32 2.68
CA HIS A 148 -9.87 -11.50 1.98
C HIS A 148 -8.84 -12.61 1.99
N LYS A 149 -8.96 -13.53 2.97
CA LYS A 149 -7.98 -14.59 3.24
C LYS A 149 -6.56 -14.03 3.47
N GLU A 150 -6.47 -12.90 4.17
CA GLU A 150 -5.19 -12.33 4.57
C GLU A 150 -4.68 -13.02 5.83
N THR A 151 -3.38 -13.22 5.91
CA THR A 151 -2.75 -13.80 7.10
C THR A 151 -2.80 -12.82 8.28
N LEU A 152 -2.85 -13.35 9.49
CA LEU A 152 -2.82 -12.52 10.70
C LEU A 152 -1.55 -11.64 10.76
N GLU A 153 -0.42 -12.14 10.24
CA GLU A 153 0.80 -11.34 10.14
C GLU A 153 0.61 -10.11 9.25
N GLU A 154 0.01 -10.27 8.06
CA GLU A 154 -0.26 -9.15 7.14
C GLU A 154 -1.26 -8.16 7.72
N ILE A 155 -2.35 -8.65 8.31
CA ILE A 155 -3.35 -7.81 8.99
C ILE A 155 -2.70 -7.01 10.10
N MET A 156 -1.93 -7.65 10.98
CA MET A 156 -1.28 -6.99 12.11
C MET A 156 -0.21 -5.99 11.65
N ARG A 157 0.44 -6.21 10.52
CA ARG A 157 1.37 -5.24 9.90
C ARG A 157 0.64 -3.97 9.44
N ILE A 158 -0.54 -4.10 8.84
CA ILE A 158 -1.39 -2.96 8.46
C ILE A 158 -1.85 -2.19 9.71
N LEU A 159 -2.34 -2.90 10.72
CA LEU A 159 -2.81 -2.29 11.97
C LEU A 159 -1.67 -1.62 12.76
N ALA A 160 -0.48 -2.21 12.75
CA ALA A 160 0.71 -1.64 13.38
C ALA A 160 1.00 -0.24 12.83
N ARG A 161 0.91 -0.06 11.52
CA ARG A 161 1.08 1.26 10.88
C ARG A 161 -0.08 2.22 11.19
N TRP A 162 -1.31 1.72 11.18
CA TRP A 162 -2.49 2.56 11.39
C TRP A 162 -2.64 3.07 12.81
N TYR A 163 -2.32 2.23 13.81
CA TYR A 163 -2.48 2.54 15.24
C TYR A 163 -1.16 2.86 15.93
N ASP A 164 -0.03 2.84 15.20
CA ASP A 164 1.32 3.07 15.73
C ASP A 164 1.63 2.13 16.91
N ILE A 165 1.40 0.83 16.71
CA ILE A 165 1.65 -0.23 17.68
C ILE A 165 2.76 -1.16 17.23
N GLU A 166 3.36 -1.86 18.18
CA GLU A 166 4.30 -2.95 17.97
C GLU A 166 3.57 -4.29 18.14
N VAL A 167 3.96 -5.29 17.37
CA VAL A 167 3.29 -6.61 17.38
C VAL A 167 4.28 -7.70 17.69
N VAL A 168 3.94 -8.52 18.69
CA VAL A 168 4.75 -9.67 19.12
C VAL A 168 3.88 -10.92 19.08
N PHE A 169 4.28 -11.88 18.24
CA PHE A 169 3.65 -13.21 18.17
C PHE A 169 4.34 -14.17 19.13
N GLU A 170 3.57 -14.90 19.92
CA GLU A 170 4.08 -15.94 20.82
C GLU A 170 4.73 -17.10 20.04
N ASN A 171 4.13 -17.48 18.91
CA ASN A 171 4.68 -18.48 18.01
C ASN A 171 4.37 -18.13 16.53
N ASN A 172 5.09 -18.78 15.61
CA ASN A 172 4.97 -18.50 14.18
C ASN A 172 3.69 -19.06 13.54
N ASP A 173 3.07 -20.06 14.12
CA ASP A 173 1.87 -20.69 13.56
C ASP A 173 0.69 -19.69 13.57
N LEU A 174 0.64 -18.83 14.59
CA LEU A 174 -0.38 -17.80 14.68
C LEU A 174 -0.33 -16.79 13.52
N LYS A 175 0.85 -16.57 12.96
CA LYS A 175 1.05 -15.65 11.83
C LYS A 175 0.29 -16.09 10.58
N GLN A 176 0.15 -17.40 10.38
CA GLN A 176 -0.43 -18.02 9.18
C GLN A 176 -1.95 -18.18 9.23
N LEU A 177 -2.58 -17.78 10.34
CA LEU A 177 -4.05 -17.82 10.45
C LEU A 177 -4.66 -16.82 9.46
N GLU A 178 -5.57 -17.29 8.64
CA GLU A 178 -6.24 -16.49 7.62
C GLU A 178 -7.56 -15.90 8.14
N PHE A 179 -7.79 -14.64 7.78
CA PHE A 179 -9.02 -13.93 8.13
C PHE A 179 -9.60 -13.21 6.92
N SER A 180 -10.94 -13.11 6.94
CA SER A 180 -11.67 -12.28 6.00
C SER A 180 -12.64 -11.39 6.77
N GLY A 181 -12.75 -10.13 6.37
CA GLY A 181 -13.63 -9.17 7.02
C GLY A 181 -13.44 -7.76 6.50
N ASN A 182 -14.25 -6.86 7.01
CA ASN A 182 -14.17 -5.44 6.71
C ASN A 182 -14.14 -4.65 8.03
N LEU A 183 -13.22 -3.70 8.14
CA LEU A 183 -13.05 -2.83 9.28
C LEU A 183 -13.10 -1.38 8.84
N ASN A 184 -13.77 -0.56 9.64
CA ASN A 184 -13.65 0.88 9.52
C ASN A 184 -12.48 1.36 10.38
N LYS A 185 -11.66 2.26 9.85
CA LYS A 185 -10.50 2.85 10.53
C LYS A 185 -10.84 3.53 11.87
N TYR A 186 -12.09 3.99 12.03
CA TYR A 186 -12.54 4.63 13.27
C TYR A 186 -12.98 3.63 14.33
N THR A 187 -12.98 2.33 14.02
CA THR A 187 -13.17 1.27 15.02
C THR A 187 -11.96 1.26 15.95
N ASP A 188 -12.20 1.23 17.26
CA ASP A 188 -11.11 1.09 18.22
C ASP A 188 -10.44 -0.28 18.09
N ILE A 189 -9.14 -0.32 18.38
CA ILE A 189 -8.34 -1.53 18.18
C ILE A 189 -8.77 -2.69 19.11
N GLU A 190 -9.32 -2.39 20.27
CA GLU A 190 -9.79 -3.43 21.22
C GLU A 190 -11.03 -4.13 20.67
N THR A 191 -11.93 -3.40 20.02
CA THR A 191 -13.08 -3.99 19.31
C THR A 191 -12.59 -4.91 18.18
N PHE A 192 -11.56 -4.51 17.46
CA PHE A 192 -10.92 -5.37 16.46
C PHE A 192 -10.41 -6.67 17.07
N PHE A 193 -9.62 -6.59 18.16
CA PHE A 193 -9.06 -7.77 18.83
C PHE A 193 -10.14 -8.72 19.36
N ARG A 194 -11.23 -8.18 19.88
CA ARG A 194 -12.38 -8.98 20.32
C ARG A 194 -13.03 -9.74 19.16
N LEU A 195 -13.26 -9.08 18.03
CA LEU A 195 -13.89 -9.71 16.87
C LEU A 195 -13.02 -10.82 16.27
N PHE A 196 -11.71 -10.58 16.15
CA PHE A 196 -10.77 -11.58 15.62
C PHE A 196 -10.46 -12.70 16.61
N GLY A 197 -10.48 -12.44 17.90
CA GLY A 197 -10.22 -13.45 18.93
C GLY A 197 -11.30 -14.51 19.05
N ILE A 198 -12.58 -14.15 18.85
CA ILE A 198 -13.73 -15.05 19.07
C ILE A 198 -13.74 -16.28 18.14
N GLY A 199 -13.25 -16.16 16.92
CA GLY A 199 -13.35 -17.26 15.93
C GLY A 199 -12.06 -18.05 15.71
N ALA A 200 -10.92 -17.58 16.19
CA ALA A 200 -9.61 -18.09 15.80
C ALA A 200 -8.81 -18.73 16.92
N ASN A 201 -9.36 -18.84 18.14
CA ASN A 201 -8.63 -19.30 19.32
C ASN A 201 -7.34 -18.51 19.58
N VAL A 202 -7.42 -17.18 19.37
CA VAL A 202 -6.31 -16.23 19.56
C VAL A 202 -6.66 -15.21 20.62
N ARG A 203 -5.72 -14.91 21.49
CA ARG A 203 -5.83 -13.86 22.50
C ARG A 203 -4.90 -12.71 22.15
N PHE A 204 -5.44 -11.49 22.11
CA PHE A 204 -4.71 -10.25 21.96
C PHE A 204 -4.57 -9.57 23.33
N GLN A 205 -3.36 -9.19 23.70
CA GLN A 205 -3.07 -8.48 24.95
C GLN A 205 -2.32 -7.19 24.61
N LEU A 206 -2.97 -6.04 24.81
CA LEU A 206 -2.35 -4.74 24.66
C LEU A 206 -1.65 -4.32 25.95
N SER A 207 -0.37 -3.97 25.87
CA SER A 207 0.43 -3.41 26.95
C SER A 207 1.20 -2.19 26.45
N GLY A 208 0.76 -1.00 26.84
CA GLY A 208 1.27 0.23 26.28
C GLY A 208 1.00 0.31 24.77
N ARG A 209 2.07 0.30 23.95
CA ARG A 209 1.99 0.28 22.48
C ARG A 209 2.25 -1.10 21.89
N THR A 210 2.48 -2.12 22.71
CA THR A 210 2.82 -3.47 22.24
C THR A 210 1.62 -4.38 22.37
N VAL A 211 1.28 -5.06 21.28
CA VAL A 211 0.25 -6.11 21.21
C VAL A 211 0.93 -7.47 21.22
N TYR A 212 0.65 -8.25 22.23
CA TYR A 212 1.08 -9.65 22.33
C TYR A 212 -0.04 -10.55 21.78
N ILE A 213 0.29 -11.41 20.84
CA ILE A 213 -0.64 -12.36 20.22
C ILE A 213 -0.28 -13.77 20.67
N LYS A 214 -1.23 -14.41 21.35
CA LYS A 214 -1.06 -15.71 22.00
C LYS A 214 -2.15 -16.66 21.58
N SER A 215 -1.90 -17.98 21.68
CA SER A 215 -2.96 -18.96 21.61
C SER A 215 -3.94 -18.74 22.77
N ALA A 216 -5.24 -18.82 22.52
CA ALA A 216 -6.22 -18.93 23.58
C ALA A 216 -6.22 -20.39 24.07
N GLU A 217 -5.97 -20.59 25.37
CA GLU A 217 -6.09 -21.92 26.01
C GLU A 217 -7.55 -22.42 26.02
#